data_b53dbda7314b15d86e6a4c189ecd9ee8
#
_entry.id   b53dbda7314b15d86e6a4c189ecd9ee8
#
_cell.length_a   1.000
_cell.length_b   1.000
_cell.length_c   1.000
_cell.angle_alpha   90.00
_cell.angle_beta   90.00
_cell.angle_gamma   90.00
#
_symmetry.space_group_name_H-M   'P 1'
#
loop_
_entity.id
_entity.type
_entity.pdbx_description
1 polymer ?
#
loop_
_entity_poly.entity_id
_entity_poly.type
_entity_poly.pdbx_seq_one_letter_code
_entity_poly.pdbx_strand_id
1 'polypeptide(L)'
;MTADDSQQAVIDFLSDPANFDGVPVKRIDTHAATVFLVGDRAHKIKRAVRFSFLDFSTLAKRKAACEAEIAVNRAYAPAIYRGVVAITREQNGRLAIGGRGEPVEWSVEMRRFDEVQTLDRLAEAGEIDESLAEALGRAVAAAHRLAPSVANGHTTETLSEIIAQNEADLTAEPELFSLDHVRALGAATRDALERVKPLLQARERAGLVRRCHGDLHLGNIVLIEGKPVVFDAIEFDDRIATGDVYYDLAFLLMDLIQRGLHTAANIVLNRYLTETRRVHDLDVLAALPLFMSIRAAIRAKVIAARHRQKGSQPELVNSARDYAALAQKFLAPAEPKLVAIGGLSGTGKSVLARTLAPALLPLPGAVVLRSDVERKALFGIDETEKLPDRAYSVETTIRVYRGLTEKARRITAAGYSAIVDAVFASSVERSEIAKSANSAAFYGLFL
;
A
#
# COMPACT_ATOMS: atom_id res chain seq x y z
N MET A 1 -30.68 -4.64 30.89
CA MET A 1 -29.68 -3.80 30.17
C MET A 1 -29.49 -4.42 28.82
N THR A 2 -29.77 -3.70 27.76
CA THR A 2 -29.46 -4.13 26.40
C THR A 2 -27.94 -4.12 26.19
N ALA A 3 -27.42 -4.83 25.21
CA ALA A 3 -25.97 -4.84 24.90
C ALA A 3 -25.43 -3.42 24.59
N ASP A 4 -26.32 -2.53 24.14
CA ASP A 4 -26.04 -1.12 23.82
C ASP A 4 -25.85 -0.29 25.11
N ASP A 5 -26.67 -0.52 26.14
CA ASP A 5 -26.56 0.16 27.46
C ASP A 5 -25.24 -0.19 28.19
N SER A 6 -24.72 -1.42 27.99
CA SER A 6 -23.48 -1.85 28.65
C SER A 6 -22.25 -1.24 27.99
N GLN A 7 -22.24 -1.06 26.63
CA GLN A 7 -21.09 -0.47 25.91
C GLN A 7 -21.05 1.05 26.14
N GLN A 8 -22.21 1.74 26.26
CA GLN A 8 -22.24 3.16 26.56
C GLN A 8 -21.57 3.48 27.91
N ALA A 9 -21.83 2.67 28.95
CA ALA A 9 -21.16 2.84 30.23
C ALA A 9 -19.62 2.72 30.15
N VAL A 10 -19.12 1.83 29.29
CA VAL A 10 -17.65 1.70 29.02
C VAL A 10 -17.14 2.91 28.29
N ILE A 11 -17.86 3.41 27.26
CA ILE A 11 -17.50 4.60 26.52
C ILE A 11 -17.42 5.82 27.46
N ASP A 12 -18.39 5.99 28.32
CA ASP A 12 -18.44 7.08 29.32
C ASP A 12 -17.25 6.96 30.29
N PHE A 13 -16.98 5.76 30.80
CA PHE A 13 -15.83 5.47 31.67
C PHE A 13 -14.50 5.81 31.02
N LEU A 14 -14.27 5.38 29.75
CA LEU A 14 -13.04 5.65 29.01
C LEU A 14 -12.93 7.09 28.53
N SER A 15 -14.02 7.85 28.50
CA SER A 15 -14.03 9.26 28.11
C SER A 15 -13.78 10.21 29.31
N ASP A 16 -13.93 9.74 30.53
CA ASP A 16 -13.82 10.58 31.72
C ASP A 16 -12.38 10.70 32.22
N PRO A 17 -11.77 11.90 32.17
CA PRO A 17 -10.43 12.15 32.67
C PRO A 17 -10.22 11.74 34.13
N ALA A 18 -11.28 11.73 34.97
CA ALA A 18 -11.19 11.32 36.37
C ALA A 18 -10.71 9.86 36.53
N ASN A 19 -10.92 9.01 35.54
CA ASN A 19 -10.45 7.61 35.53
C ASN A 19 -8.99 7.47 35.12
N PHE A 20 -8.33 8.59 34.76
CA PHE A 20 -6.94 8.66 34.28
C PHE A 20 -6.15 9.75 35.02
N ASP A 21 -6.33 9.88 36.30
CA ASP A 21 -5.64 10.86 37.15
C ASP A 21 -5.79 12.32 36.65
N GLY A 22 -6.89 12.64 36.01
CA GLY A 22 -7.19 13.96 35.45
C GLY A 22 -6.52 14.24 34.08
N VAL A 23 -5.84 13.25 33.49
CA VAL A 23 -5.25 13.40 32.15
C VAL A 23 -6.36 13.55 31.09
N PRO A 24 -6.32 14.58 30.22
CA PRO A 24 -7.32 14.77 29.18
C PRO A 24 -7.43 13.57 28.23
N VAL A 25 -8.66 13.19 27.91
CA VAL A 25 -8.96 12.11 26.95
C VAL A 25 -9.46 12.71 25.65
N LYS A 26 -8.84 12.36 24.52
CA LYS A 26 -9.35 12.65 23.16
C LYS A 26 -10.01 11.39 22.62
N ARG A 27 -11.32 11.48 22.34
CA ARG A 27 -12.10 10.40 21.74
C ARG A 27 -12.15 10.55 20.21
N ILE A 28 -11.97 9.44 19.50
CA ILE A 28 -12.08 9.35 18.03
C ILE A 28 -13.03 8.20 17.70
N ASP A 29 -14.15 8.51 17.05
CA ASP A 29 -15.14 7.51 16.64
C ASP A 29 -14.98 7.17 15.17
N THR A 30 -14.93 5.86 14.88
CA THR A 30 -15.05 5.30 13.54
C THR A 30 -16.34 4.50 13.41
N HIS A 31 -16.63 3.96 12.22
CA HIS A 31 -17.81 3.13 12.02
C HIS A 31 -17.74 1.79 12.79
N ALA A 32 -16.56 1.24 13.05
CA ALA A 32 -16.37 -0.07 13.68
C ALA A 32 -15.65 -0.03 15.03
N ALA A 33 -15.03 1.09 15.41
CA ALA A 33 -14.25 1.21 16.64
C ALA A 33 -14.37 2.61 17.24
N THR A 34 -14.08 2.72 18.54
CA THR A 34 -13.85 3.97 19.26
C THR A 34 -12.44 3.93 19.87
N VAL A 35 -11.65 4.96 19.65
CA VAL A 35 -10.28 5.11 20.17
C VAL A 35 -10.25 6.23 21.19
N PHE A 36 -9.65 5.96 22.34
CA PHE A 36 -9.44 6.92 23.44
C PHE A 36 -7.95 7.16 23.59
N LEU A 37 -7.51 8.40 23.32
CA LEU A 37 -6.12 8.82 23.45
C LEU A 37 -5.93 9.49 24.81
N VAL A 38 -5.08 8.93 25.66
CA VAL A 38 -4.84 9.42 27.02
C VAL A 38 -3.36 9.31 27.37
N GLY A 39 -2.73 10.46 27.67
CA GLY A 39 -1.28 10.49 27.91
C GLY A 39 -0.47 9.86 26.77
N ASP A 40 0.34 8.86 27.11
CA ASP A 40 1.17 8.06 26.19
C ASP A 40 0.47 6.79 25.66
N ARG A 41 -0.82 6.59 25.99
CA ARG A 41 -1.59 5.39 25.66
C ARG A 41 -2.76 5.70 24.73
N ALA A 42 -3.15 4.68 23.98
CA ALA A 42 -4.42 4.65 23.25
C ALA A 42 -5.15 3.35 23.58
N HIS A 43 -6.46 3.47 23.84
CA HIS A 43 -7.36 2.35 24.05
C HIS A 43 -8.37 2.29 22.91
N LYS A 44 -8.33 1.24 22.10
CA LYS A 44 -9.26 1.02 20.98
C LYS A 44 -10.24 -0.09 21.32
N ILE A 45 -11.52 0.24 21.42
CA ILE A 45 -12.60 -0.73 21.61
C ILE A 45 -13.35 -0.95 20.30
N LYS A 46 -13.80 -2.17 20.04
CA LYS A 46 -14.67 -2.49 18.92
C LYS A 46 -16.10 -2.09 19.26
N ARG A 47 -16.79 -1.39 18.35
CA ARG A 47 -18.20 -1.03 18.56
C ARG A 47 -19.11 -2.25 18.40
N ALA A 48 -20.20 -2.32 19.17
CA ALA A 48 -21.19 -3.40 19.11
C ALA A 48 -22.07 -3.28 17.84
N VAL A 49 -21.46 -3.38 16.66
CA VAL A 49 -22.13 -3.24 15.35
C VAL A 49 -22.07 -4.54 14.57
N ARG A 50 -23.02 -4.68 13.63
CA ARG A 50 -23.03 -5.78 12.66
C ARG A 50 -23.23 -5.22 11.25
N PHE A 51 -22.27 -5.45 10.38
CA PHE A 51 -22.29 -5.17 8.95
C PHE A 51 -22.26 -6.50 8.17
N SER A 52 -22.44 -6.48 6.87
CA SER A 52 -22.36 -7.68 6.02
C SER A 52 -20.99 -8.37 6.05
N PHE A 53 -19.93 -7.61 6.31
CA PHE A 53 -18.53 -8.06 6.32
C PHE A 53 -17.91 -8.06 7.73
N LEU A 54 -18.64 -7.66 8.78
CA LEU A 54 -18.10 -7.45 10.12
C LEU A 54 -19.18 -7.72 11.17
N ASP A 55 -18.89 -8.55 12.18
CA ASP A 55 -19.82 -8.81 13.27
C ASP A 55 -19.13 -8.70 14.64
N PHE A 56 -19.33 -7.57 15.31
CA PHE A 56 -18.87 -7.27 16.67
C PHE A 56 -20.03 -7.24 17.69
N SER A 57 -21.16 -7.86 17.38
CA SER A 57 -22.38 -7.77 18.16
C SER A 57 -22.29 -8.35 19.58
N THR A 58 -21.36 -9.28 19.83
CA THR A 58 -21.19 -9.90 21.16
C THR A 58 -19.83 -9.60 21.77
N LEU A 59 -19.74 -9.60 23.11
CA LEU A 59 -18.48 -9.40 23.84
C LEU A 59 -17.39 -10.41 23.41
N ALA A 60 -17.76 -11.68 23.22
CA ALA A 60 -16.83 -12.72 22.77
C ALA A 60 -16.26 -12.43 21.37
N LYS A 61 -17.07 -11.94 20.41
CA LYS A 61 -16.63 -11.54 19.09
C LYS A 61 -15.70 -10.33 19.14
N ARG A 62 -15.99 -9.36 20.00
CA ARG A 62 -15.13 -8.19 20.18
C ARG A 62 -13.78 -8.56 20.79
N LYS A 63 -13.77 -9.52 21.76
CA LYS A 63 -12.52 -10.08 22.29
C LYS A 63 -11.69 -10.71 21.19
N ALA A 64 -12.27 -11.64 20.42
CA ALA A 64 -11.58 -12.32 19.33
C ALA A 64 -11.03 -11.32 18.29
N ALA A 65 -11.79 -10.26 17.98
CA ALA A 65 -11.33 -9.21 17.07
C ALA A 65 -10.14 -8.41 17.64
N CYS A 66 -10.14 -8.08 18.95
CA CYS A 66 -9.00 -7.42 19.59
C CYS A 66 -7.75 -8.33 19.59
N GLU A 67 -7.92 -9.61 19.87
CA GLU A 67 -6.83 -10.60 19.83
C GLU A 67 -6.26 -10.77 18.41
N ALA A 68 -7.13 -10.83 17.39
CA ALA A 68 -6.75 -10.88 15.99
C ALA A 68 -6.00 -9.60 15.56
N GLU A 69 -6.47 -8.41 15.98
CA GLU A 69 -5.79 -7.14 15.71
C GLU A 69 -4.37 -7.12 16.26
N ILE A 70 -4.17 -7.58 17.51
CA ILE A 70 -2.83 -7.71 18.09
C ILE A 70 -1.98 -8.72 17.32
N ALA A 71 -2.52 -9.88 16.99
CA ALA A 71 -1.79 -10.93 16.28
C ALA A 71 -1.26 -10.46 14.92
N VAL A 72 -2.09 -9.72 14.17
CA VAL A 72 -1.73 -9.19 12.84
C VAL A 72 -0.76 -8.04 12.94
N ASN A 73 -1.08 -7.05 13.76
CA ASN A 73 -0.41 -5.76 13.74
C ASN A 73 0.90 -5.73 14.53
N ARG A 74 1.08 -6.62 15.51
CA ARG A 74 2.33 -6.70 16.28
C ARG A 74 3.54 -7.08 15.42
N ALA A 75 3.33 -7.79 14.32
CA ALA A 75 4.41 -8.10 13.37
C ALA A 75 4.90 -6.85 12.62
N TYR A 76 4.01 -5.91 12.32
CA TYR A 76 4.32 -4.67 11.59
C TYR A 76 4.78 -3.54 12.53
N ALA A 77 4.11 -3.40 13.68
CA ALA A 77 4.26 -2.28 14.59
C ALA A 77 4.41 -2.72 16.05
N PRO A 78 5.46 -3.50 16.41
CA PRO A 78 5.63 -4.01 17.78
C PRO A 78 5.79 -2.89 18.82
N ALA A 79 6.27 -1.72 18.41
CA ALA A 79 6.41 -0.55 19.27
C ALA A 79 5.06 0.14 19.58
N ILE A 80 4.02 -0.09 18.76
CA ILE A 80 2.68 0.48 18.94
C ILE A 80 1.79 -0.45 19.75
N TYR A 81 1.66 -1.72 19.36
CA TYR A 81 0.69 -2.66 19.90
C TYR A 81 1.19 -3.35 21.16
N ARG A 82 0.61 -3.00 22.31
CA ARG A 82 0.97 -3.55 23.64
C ARG A 82 0.27 -4.87 23.92
N GLY A 83 -1.05 -4.93 23.79
CA GLY A 83 -1.84 -6.13 24.05
C GLY A 83 -3.34 -5.89 24.11
N VAL A 84 -4.08 -6.92 24.51
CA VAL A 84 -5.51 -6.84 24.79
C VAL A 84 -5.69 -6.70 26.29
N VAL A 85 -6.49 -5.74 26.73
CA VAL A 85 -6.82 -5.50 28.13
C VAL A 85 -8.33 -5.56 28.33
N ALA A 86 -8.77 -6.21 29.40
CA ALA A 86 -10.17 -6.24 29.78
C ALA A 86 -10.59 -4.93 30.45
N ILE A 87 -11.78 -4.43 30.14
CA ILE A 87 -12.48 -3.47 30.98
C ILE A 87 -13.42 -4.30 31.85
N THR A 88 -13.22 -4.26 33.16
CA THR A 88 -13.90 -5.13 34.12
C THR A 88 -14.88 -4.35 35.00
N ARG A 89 -15.93 -5.04 35.45
CA ARG A 89 -16.83 -4.54 36.52
C ARG A 89 -16.43 -5.17 37.85
N GLU A 90 -15.93 -4.34 38.75
CA GLU A 90 -15.49 -4.77 40.07
C GLU A 90 -16.68 -5.05 41.02
N GLN A 91 -16.45 -5.71 42.15
CA GLN A 91 -17.46 -6.05 43.12
C GLN A 91 -18.23 -4.84 43.68
N ASN A 92 -17.60 -3.66 43.70
CA ASN A 92 -18.21 -2.39 44.11
C ASN A 92 -19.02 -1.72 42.98
N GLY A 93 -19.18 -2.39 41.82
CA GLY A 93 -19.92 -1.91 40.67
C GLY A 93 -19.15 -0.93 39.77
N ARG A 94 -17.94 -0.48 40.15
CA ARG A 94 -17.11 0.42 39.35
C ARG A 94 -16.43 -0.33 38.21
N LEU A 95 -16.13 0.40 37.11
CA LEU A 95 -15.32 -0.11 36.02
C LEU A 95 -13.83 0.09 36.31
N ALA A 96 -13.02 -0.83 35.81
CA ALA A 96 -11.56 -0.76 35.89
C ALA A 96 -10.91 -1.29 34.60
N ILE A 97 -9.77 -0.73 34.22
CA ILE A 97 -8.93 -1.24 33.13
C ILE A 97 -8.00 -2.31 33.71
N GLY A 98 -8.07 -3.53 33.17
CA GLY A 98 -7.22 -4.65 33.63
C GLY A 98 -7.53 -5.10 35.07
N GLY A 99 -8.72 -4.83 35.57
CA GLY A 99 -9.19 -5.24 36.92
C GLY A 99 -9.37 -6.75 37.06
N ARG A 100 -9.86 -7.18 38.22
CA ARG A 100 -10.09 -8.60 38.55
C ARG A 100 -11.57 -9.01 38.51
N GLY A 101 -12.46 -8.06 38.25
CA GLY A 101 -13.90 -8.26 38.15
C GLY A 101 -14.30 -8.96 36.84
N GLU A 102 -15.61 -9.00 36.61
CA GLU A 102 -16.17 -9.58 35.38
C GLU A 102 -15.85 -8.70 34.16
N PRO A 103 -15.27 -9.26 33.08
CA PRO A 103 -15.05 -8.50 31.86
C PRO A 103 -16.34 -8.06 31.19
N VAL A 104 -16.50 -6.75 30.96
CA VAL A 104 -17.67 -6.14 30.31
C VAL A 104 -17.31 -5.60 28.92
N GLU A 105 -16.01 -5.37 28.64
CA GLU A 105 -15.51 -4.98 27.32
C GLU A 105 -14.01 -5.35 27.16
N TRP A 106 -13.53 -5.33 25.92
CA TRP A 106 -12.14 -5.58 25.57
C TRP A 106 -11.57 -4.41 24.77
N SER A 107 -10.36 -4.02 25.10
CA SER A 107 -9.64 -2.95 24.44
C SER A 107 -8.29 -3.44 23.91
N VAL A 108 -7.93 -3.02 22.72
CA VAL A 108 -6.54 -3.04 22.25
C VAL A 108 -5.81 -1.88 22.90
N GLU A 109 -4.82 -2.18 23.73
CA GLU A 109 -3.92 -1.17 24.30
C GLU A 109 -2.74 -0.93 23.36
N MET A 110 -2.53 0.35 23.03
CA MET A 110 -1.45 0.78 22.13
C MET A 110 -0.64 1.91 22.80
N ARG A 111 0.63 2.04 22.40
CA ARG A 111 1.40 3.27 22.61
C ARG A 111 0.81 4.35 21.71
N ARG A 112 0.44 5.48 22.29
CA ARG A 112 0.03 6.65 21.52
C ARG A 112 1.23 7.19 20.74
N PHE A 113 1.00 7.56 19.51
CA PHE A 113 1.92 8.31 18.66
C PHE A 113 1.32 9.69 18.34
N ASP A 114 2.13 10.59 17.85
CA ASP A 114 1.64 11.89 17.40
C ASP A 114 0.91 11.74 16.07
N GLU A 115 -0.37 12.09 16.05
CA GLU A 115 -1.24 11.97 14.87
C GLU A 115 -0.80 12.85 13.70
N VAL A 116 -0.04 13.93 13.94
CA VAL A 116 0.51 14.77 12.85
C VAL A 116 1.63 14.07 12.10
N GLN A 117 2.20 13.00 12.66
CA GLN A 117 3.24 12.17 12.05
C GLN A 117 2.69 11.05 11.17
N THR A 118 1.36 10.95 11.00
CA THR A 118 0.80 10.04 9.99
C THR A 118 1.10 10.56 8.58
N LEU A 119 1.38 9.65 7.64
CA LEU A 119 1.86 10.07 6.31
C LEU A 119 0.80 10.81 5.49
N ASP A 120 -0.49 10.63 5.77
CA ASP A 120 -1.54 11.41 5.14
C ASP A 120 -1.48 12.89 5.59
N ARG A 121 -1.16 13.16 6.87
CA ARG A 121 -0.96 14.52 7.39
C ARG A 121 0.33 15.15 6.87
N LEU A 122 1.40 14.38 6.82
CA LEU A 122 2.65 14.84 6.21
C LEU A 122 2.49 15.13 4.71
N ALA A 123 1.67 14.34 4.00
CA ALA A 123 1.32 14.61 2.61
C ALA A 123 0.54 15.92 2.45
N GLU A 124 -0.44 16.18 3.32
CA GLU A 124 -1.20 17.44 3.36
C GLU A 124 -0.29 18.65 3.67
N ALA A 125 0.74 18.47 4.51
CA ALA A 125 1.74 19.50 4.83
C ALA A 125 2.82 19.67 3.75
N GLY A 126 2.89 18.80 2.73
CA GLY A 126 3.93 18.81 1.70
C GLY A 126 5.30 18.31 2.19
N GLU A 127 5.31 17.49 3.24
CA GLU A 127 6.52 17.02 3.92
C GLU A 127 6.99 15.63 3.44
N ILE A 128 6.40 15.06 2.39
CA ILE A 128 6.88 13.80 1.79
C ILE A 128 7.97 14.11 0.76
N ASP A 129 9.21 14.09 1.19
CA ASP A 129 10.40 14.25 0.35
C ASP A 129 10.87 12.91 -0.27
N GLU A 130 11.92 12.97 -1.11
CA GLU A 130 12.51 11.80 -1.76
C GLU A 130 13.07 10.79 -0.75
N SER A 131 13.68 11.26 0.35
CA SER A 131 14.26 10.40 1.39
C SER A 131 13.18 9.60 2.11
N LEU A 132 12.06 10.27 2.45
CA LEU A 132 10.92 9.63 3.09
C LEU A 132 10.24 8.63 2.13
N ALA A 133 10.10 8.98 0.84
CA ALA A 133 9.57 8.08 -0.17
C ALA A 133 10.44 6.81 -0.34
N GLU A 134 11.78 6.94 -0.32
CA GLU A 134 12.69 5.80 -0.32
C GLU A 134 12.55 4.95 0.96
N ALA A 135 12.50 5.59 2.13
CA ALA A 135 12.31 4.89 3.41
C ALA A 135 10.97 4.13 3.42
N LEU A 136 9.92 4.72 2.84
CA LEU A 136 8.60 4.11 2.71
C LEU A 136 8.63 2.86 1.82
N GLY A 137 9.29 2.92 0.66
CA GLY A 137 9.48 1.76 -0.21
C GLY A 137 10.19 0.59 0.49
N ARG A 138 11.24 0.90 1.30
CA ARG A 138 11.93 -0.10 2.13
C ARG A 138 11.03 -0.69 3.21
N ALA A 139 10.28 0.16 3.92
CA ALA A 139 9.40 -0.28 5.00
C ALA A 139 8.31 -1.23 4.49
N VAL A 140 7.67 -0.91 3.36
CA VAL A 140 6.64 -1.77 2.75
C VAL A 140 7.24 -3.08 2.24
N ALA A 141 8.42 -3.06 1.61
CA ALA A 141 9.10 -4.28 1.19
C ALA A 141 9.47 -5.18 2.39
N ALA A 142 9.88 -4.58 3.51
CA ALA A 142 10.13 -5.30 4.75
C ALA A 142 8.85 -5.91 5.35
N ALA A 143 7.75 -5.15 5.38
CA ALA A 143 6.45 -5.62 5.84
C ALA A 143 5.96 -6.82 5.00
N HIS A 144 6.06 -6.74 3.68
CA HIS A 144 5.67 -7.86 2.79
C HIS A 144 6.58 -9.10 2.93
N ARG A 145 7.84 -8.93 3.31
CA ARG A 145 8.71 -10.10 3.65
C ARG A 145 8.26 -10.84 4.88
N LEU A 146 7.74 -10.12 5.88
CA LEU A 146 7.23 -10.69 7.13
C LEU A 146 5.83 -11.30 6.96
N ALA A 147 5.05 -10.86 5.98
CA ALA A 147 3.69 -11.32 5.74
C ALA A 147 3.67 -12.83 5.45
N PRO A 148 2.81 -13.63 6.13
CA PRO A 148 2.71 -15.06 5.92
C PRO A 148 2.28 -15.40 4.48
N SER A 149 2.92 -16.39 3.87
CA SER A 149 2.50 -16.94 2.57
C SER A 149 1.22 -17.76 2.74
N VAL A 150 0.30 -17.60 1.80
CA VAL A 150 -0.99 -18.31 1.79
C VAL A 150 -1.03 -19.22 0.57
N ALA A 151 -1.22 -20.51 0.80
CA ALA A 151 -1.47 -21.47 -0.27
C ALA A 151 -2.94 -21.36 -0.72
N ASN A 152 -3.19 -21.47 -2.02
CA ASN A 152 -4.54 -21.41 -2.61
C ASN A 152 -5.29 -20.11 -2.22
N GLY A 153 -4.68 -18.96 -2.47
CA GLY A 153 -5.21 -17.66 -2.09
C GLY A 153 -6.40 -17.17 -2.92
N HIS A 154 -6.79 -17.91 -3.98
CA HIS A 154 -7.92 -17.57 -4.86
C HIS A 154 -7.90 -16.13 -5.37
N THR A 155 -6.70 -15.62 -5.69
CA THR A 155 -6.49 -14.19 -6.02
C THR A 155 -7.37 -13.72 -7.16
N THR A 156 -7.49 -14.48 -8.24
CA THR A 156 -8.28 -14.09 -9.42
C THR A 156 -9.78 -14.10 -9.15
N GLU A 157 -10.26 -15.06 -8.39
CA GLU A 157 -11.66 -15.18 -7.96
C GLU A 157 -12.03 -14.01 -7.02
N THR A 158 -11.19 -13.74 -6.03
CA THR A 158 -11.38 -12.62 -5.10
C THR A 158 -11.40 -11.28 -5.83
N LEU A 159 -10.48 -11.04 -6.77
CA LEU A 159 -10.47 -9.82 -7.57
C LEU A 159 -11.72 -9.70 -8.44
N SER A 160 -12.21 -10.81 -9.04
CA SER A 160 -13.44 -10.82 -9.82
C SER A 160 -14.67 -10.45 -8.97
N GLU A 161 -14.76 -10.98 -7.74
CA GLU A 161 -15.81 -10.63 -6.78
C GLU A 161 -15.74 -9.14 -6.40
N ILE A 162 -14.54 -8.62 -6.12
CA ILE A 162 -14.34 -7.20 -5.78
C ILE A 162 -14.76 -6.30 -6.94
N ILE A 163 -14.42 -6.65 -8.18
CA ILE A 163 -14.81 -5.89 -9.38
C ILE A 163 -16.34 -5.84 -9.51
N ALA A 164 -17.00 -7.00 -9.38
CA ALA A 164 -18.46 -7.08 -9.46
C ALA A 164 -19.13 -6.27 -8.33
N GLN A 165 -18.61 -6.35 -7.12
CA GLN A 165 -19.12 -5.58 -5.98
C GLN A 165 -18.91 -4.08 -6.17
N ASN A 166 -17.73 -3.65 -6.68
CA ASN A 166 -17.49 -2.24 -6.99
C ASN A 166 -18.47 -1.70 -8.03
N GLU A 167 -18.73 -2.46 -9.09
CA GLU A 167 -19.71 -2.08 -10.12
C GLU A 167 -21.12 -1.95 -9.55
N ALA A 168 -21.54 -2.89 -8.72
CA ALA A 168 -22.86 -2.85 -8.05
C ALA A 168 -22.98 -1.64 -7.11
N ASP A 169 -21.96 -1.42 -6.26
CA ASP A 169 -21.98 -0.33 -5.27
C ASP A 169 -21.96 1.05 -5.95
N LEU A 170 -21.16 1.23 -7.00
CA LEU A 170 -21.12 2.50 -7.77
C LEU A 170 -22.41 2.72 -8.55
N THR A 171 -23.02 1.65 -9.10
CA THR A 171 -24.32 1.73 -9.79
C THR A 171 -25.44 2.15 -8.86
N ALA A 172 -25.37 1.81 -7.58
CA ALA A 172 -26.35 2.20 -6.57
C ALA A 172 -26.31 3.70 -6.21
N GLU A 173 -25.33 4.46 -6.72
CA GLU A 173 -25.15 5.90 -6.45
C GLU A 173 -25.24 6.74 -7.75
N PRO A 174 -26.40 6.75 -8.45
CA PRO A 174 -26.53 7.38 -9.78
C PRO A 174 -26.37 8.90 -9.76
N GLU A 175 -26.56 9.54 -8.60
CA GLU A 175 -26.33 10.97 -8.42
C GLU A 175 -24.84 11.34 -8.43
N LEU A 176 -23.98 10.40 -8.06
CA LEU A 176 -22.52 10.57 -8.02
C LEU A 176 -21.86 10.09 -9.30
N PHE A 177 -22.31 8.97 -9.86
CA PHE A 177 -21.66 8.27 -10.97
C PHE A 177 -22.66 8.00 -12.11
N SER A 178 -22.30 8.41 -13.33
CA SER A 178 -23.12 8.04 -14.49
C SER A 178 -23.04 6.54 -14.76
N LEU A 179 -24.16 5.94 -15.12
CA LEU A 179 -24.26 4.51 -15.38
C LEU A 179 -23.32 4.05 -16.51
N ASP A 180 -23.13 4.90 -17.53
CA ASP A 180 -22.23 4.60 -18.65
C ASP A 180 -20.77 4.54 -18.20
N HIS A 181 -20.34 5.47 -17.33
CA HIS A 181 -18.99 5.44 -16.74
C HIS A 181 -18.78 4.21 -15.87
N VAL A 182 -19.75 3.83 -15.04
CA VAL A 182 -19.64 2.64 -14.18
C VAL A 182 -19.52 1.37 -15.02
N ARG A 183 -20.37 1.23 -16.06
CA ARG A 183 -20.32 0.10 -16.99
C ARG A 183 -19.00 0.02 -17.75
N ALA A 184 -18.50 1.17 -18.26
CA ALA A 184 -17.23 1.23 -18.96
C ALA A 184 -16.06 0.84 -18.05
N LEU A 185 -16.02 1.34 -16.81
CA LEU A 185 -15.02 0.98 -15.82
C LEU A 185 -15.08 -0.52 -15.49
N GLY A 186 -16.28 -1.07 -15.24
CA GLY A 186 -16.47 -2.49 -14.95
C GLY A 186 -15.99 -3.38 -16.09
N ALA A 187 -16.34 -3.05 -17.34
CA ALA A 187 -15.88 -3.77 -18.52
C ALA A 187 -14.36 -3.72 -18.66
N ALA A 188 -13.76 -2.53 -18.61
CA ALA A 188 -12.31 -2.35 -18.73
C ALA A 188 -11.53 -3.09 -17.62
N THR A 189 -12.08 -3.13 -16.40
CA THR A 189 -11.45 -3.81 -15.26
C THR A 189 -11.52 -5.33 -15.42
N ARG A 190 -12.65 -5.88 -15.90
CA ARG A 190 -12.77 -7.32 -16.22
C ARG A 190 -11.82 -7.72 -17.35
N ASP A 191 -11.76 -6.96 -18.42
CA ASP A 191 -10.85 -7.22 -19.55
C ASP A 191 -9.38 -7.19 -19.09
N ALA A 192 -9.02 -6.24 -18.22
CA ALA A 192 -7.68 -6.16 -17.64
C ALA A 192 -7.37 -7.40 -16.76
N LEU A 193 -8.35 -7.86 -15.95
CA LEU A 193 -8.18 -9.07 -15.13
C LEU A 193 -7.95 -10.31 -16.00
N GLU A 194 -8.77 -10.52 -17.04
CA GLU A 194 -8.60 -11.69 -17.93
C GLU A 194 -7.23 -11.69 -18.63
N ARG A 195 -6.71 -10.52 -19.04
CA ARG A 195 -5.36 -10.41 -19.64
C ARG A 195 -4.25 -10.84 -18.69
N VAL A 196 -4.35 -10.50 -17.38
CA VAL A 196 -3.29 -10.77 -16.40
C VAL A 196 -3.52 -12.04 -15.58
N LYS A 197 -4.66 -12.70 -15.73
CA LYS A 197 -5.05 -13.90 -15.00
C LYS A 197 -4.00 -15.02 -15.03
N PRO A 198 -3.41 -15.39 -16.19
CA PRO A 198 -2.36 -16.43 -16.21
C PRO A 198 -1.13 -16.04 -15.40
N LEU A 199 -0.76 -14.75 -15.42
CA LEU A 199 0.36 -14.22 -14.62
C LEU A 199 0.05 -14.32 -13.12
N LEU A 200 -1.14 -13.89 -12.69
CA LEU A 200 -1.54 -13.94 -11.27
C LEU A 200 -1.58 -15.37 -10.76
N GLN A 201 -2.12 -16.31 -11.53
CA GLN A 201 -2.12 -17.72 -11.19
C GLN A 201 -0.70 -18.32 -11.10
N ALA A 202 0.22 -17.88 -11.97
CA ALA A 202 1.63 -18.31 -11.89
C ALA A 202 2.30 -17.77 -10.62
N ARG A 203 2.02 -16.53 -10.24
CA ARG A 203 2.52 -15.89 -9.01
C ARG A 203 1.96 -16.55 -7.75
N GLU A 204 0.68 -16.93 -7.77
CA GLU A 204 0.07 -17.68 -6.66
C GLU A 204 0.76 -19.03 -6.47
N ARG A 205 0.97 -19.80 -7.54
CA ARG A 205 1.74 -21.06 -7.50
C ARG A 205 3.19 -20.87 -7.01
N ALA A 206 3.78 -19.70 -7.25
CA ALA A 206 5.11 -19.35 -6.78
C ALA A 206 5.16 -18.88 -5.31
N GLY A 207 4.02 -18.90 -4.59
CA GLY A 207 3.94 -18.51 -3.17
C GLY A 207 4.07 -16.99 -2.95
N LEU A 208 3.69 -16.17 -3.95
CA LEU A 208 3.75 -14.70 -3.88
C LEU A 208 2.44 -14.07 -3.40
N VAL A 209 1.42 -14.90 -3.13
CA VAL A 209 0.21 -14.52 -2.43
C VAL A 209 0.47 -14.60 -0.93
N ARG A 210 0.16 -13.52 -0.22
CA ARG A 210 0.45 -13.38 1.20
C ARG A 210 -0.74 -12.77 1.93
N ARG A 211 -0.81 -13.01 3.23
CA ARG A 211 -1.69 -12.24 4.11
C ARG A 211 -1.01 -10.90 4.39
N CYS A 212 -1.34 -9.91 3.57
CA CYS A 212 -0.78 -8.58 3.60
C CYS A 212 -1.48 -7.66 4.63
N HIS A 213 -1.22 -6.36 4.55
CA HIS A 213 -1.88 -5.35 5.37
C HIS A 213 -3.38 -5.21 5.01
N GLY A 214 -3.72 -5.28 3.73
CA GLY A 214 -5.09 -5.19 3.21
C GLY A 214 -5.61 -3.76 3.03
N ASP A 215 -5.17 -2.81 3.87
CA ASP A 215 -5.59 -1.40 3.85
C ASP A 215 -4.36 -0.46 3.86
N LEU A 216 -3.37 -0.71 3.02
CA LEU A 216 -2.09 -0.02 2.99
C LEU A 216 -2.18 1.34 2.27
N HIS A 217 -2.66 2.36 2.97
CA HIS A 217 -2.68 3.75 2.50
C HIS A 217 -1.94 4.68 3.48
N LEU A 218 -1.70 5.94 3.11
CA LEU A 218 -0.90 6.88 3.90
C LEU A 218 -1.44 7.11 5.32
N GLY A 219 -2.74 7.05 5.53
CA GLY A 219 -3.34 7.20 6.86
C GLY A 219 -3.04 6.04 7.83
N ASN A 220 -2.59 4.88 7.31
CA ASN A 220 -2.21 3.71 8.09
C ASN A 220 -0.69 3.53 8.18
N ILE A 221 0.06 4.62 7.99
CA ILE A 221 1.51 4.66 8.13
C ILE A 221 1.88 5.89 8.96
N VAL A 222 2.73 5.72 9.96
CA VAL A 222 3.16 6.79 10.86
C VAL A 222 4.68 6.83 10.98
N LEU A 223 5.27 8.03 11.14
CA LEU A 223 6.68 8.17 11.48
C LEU A 223 6.89 7.95 12.98
N ILE A 224 7.67 6.94 13.33
CA ILE A 224 8.16 6.72 14.69
C ILE A 224 9.67 6.82 14.65
N GLU A 225 10.21 7.79 15.38
CA GLU A 225 11.66 8.07 15.40
C GLU A 225 12.22 8.26 13.97
N GLY A 226 11.46 8.96 13.11
CA GLY A 226 11.83 9.24 11.72
C GLY A 226 11.73 8.06 10.75
N LYS A 227 11.16 6.92 11.18
CA LYS A 227 11.00 5.72 10.33
C LYS A 227 9.52 5.45 10.03
N PRO A 228 9.15 5.15 8.79
CA PRO A 228 7.80 4.73 8.46
C PRO A 228 7.45 3.38 9.12
N VAL A 229 6.35 3.36 9.85
CA VAL A 229 5.79 2.17 10.51
C VAL A 229 4.36 1.99 10.04
N VAL A 230 4.06 0.83 9.46
CA VAL A 230 2.71 0.44 9.01
C VAL A 230 1.91 -0.06 10.21
N PHE A 231 0.67 0.37 10.35
CA PHE A 231 -0.23 -0.02 11.46
C PHE A 231 -1.67 -0.12 10.96
N ASP A 232 -2.56 -0.67 11.78
CA ASP A 232 -3.99 -0.84 11.49
C ASP A 232 -4.28 -1.73 10.26
N ALA A 233 -3.50 -2.83 10.13
CA ALA A 233 -3.78 -3.86 9.14
C ALA A 233 -5.10 -4.56 9.43
N ILE A 234 -5.83 -4.96 8.39
CA ILE A 234 -7.14 -5.61 8.49
C ILE A 234 -7.02 -6.94 9.26
N GLU A 235 -7.79 -7.07 10.33
CA GLU A 235 -7.84 -8.28 11.16
C GLU A 235 -9.12 -9.09 10.99
N PHE A 236 -10.19 -8.47 10.50
CA PHE A 236 -11.55 -9.00 10.55
C PHE A 236 -11.94 -9.86 9.33
N ASP A 237 -11.18 -9.79 8.24
CA ASP A 237 -11.42 -10.57 7.02
C ASP A 237 -10.11 -10.94 6.32
N ASP A 238 -9.72 -12.20 6.48
CA ASP A 238 -8.50 -12.75 5.86
C ASP A 238 -8.56 -12.73 4.33
N ARG A 239 -9.75 -12.80 3.72
CA ARG A 239 -9.91 -12.77 2.25
C ARG A 239 -9.54 -11.40 1.69
N ILE A 240 -9.91 -10.32 2.39
CA ILE A 240 -9.58 -8.95 1.98
C ILE A 240 -8.07 -8.68 2.14
N ALA A 241 -7.47 -9.23 3.21
CA ALA A 241 -6.06 -9.07 3.50
C ALA A 241 -5.15 -10.03 2.72
N THR A 242 -5.69 -11.09 2.08
CA THR A 242 -4.92 -12.07 1.32
C THR A 242 -4.91 -11.70 -0.16
N GLY A 243 -3.72 -11.58 -0.74
CA GLY A 243 -3.56 -11.26 -2.15
C GLY A 243 -2.09 -11.21 -2.57
N ASP A 244 -1.88 -10.92 -3.85
CA ASP A 244 -0.54 -10.60 -4.34
C ASP A 244 0.00 -9.37 -3.61
N VAL A 245 1.25 -9.38 -3.19
CA VAL A 245 1.89 -8.25 -2.48
C VAL A 245 1.82 -6.94 -3.27
N TYR A 246 1.75 -7.00 -4.60
CA TYR A 246 1.58 -5.82 -5.43
C TYR A 246 0.16 -5.25 -5.41
N TYR A 247 -0.85 -6.06 -5.09
CA TYR A 247 -2.20 -5.55 -4.85
C TYR A 247 -2.28 -4.71 -3.57
N ASP A 248 -1.49 -5.06 -2.56
CA ASP A 248 -1.36 -4.27 -1.33
C ASP A 248 -0.54 -2.99 -1.59
N LEU A 249 0.64 -3.11 -2.24
CA LEU A 249 1.46 -1.96 -2.65
C LEU A 249 0.68 -0.97 -3.54
N ALA A 250 -0.18 -1.47 -4.43
CA ALA A 250 -0.99 -0.64 -5.33
C ALA A 250 -1.90 0.34 -4.59
N PHE A 251 -2.33 0.02 -3.38
CA PHE A 251 -3.13 0.94 -2.58
C PHE A 251 -2.33 2.18 -2.18
N LEU A 252 -1.11 1.99 -1.69
CA LEU A 252 -0.22 3.09 -1.35
C LEU A 252 0.15 3.94 -2.57
N LEU A 253 0.50 3.29 -3.69
CA LEU A 253 0.83 4.00 -4.92
C LEU A 253 -0.35 4.81 -5.45
N MET A 254 -1.54 4.26 -5.41
CA MET A 254 -2.78 4.91 -5.81
C MET A 254 -3.07 6.13 -4.92
N ASP A 255 -2.90 6.01 -3.59
CA ASP A 255 -3.14 7.11 -2.64
C ASP A 255 -2.14 8.26 -2.83
N LEU A 256 -0.85 7.95 -3.05
CA LEU A 256 0.17 8.94 -3.42
C LEU A 256 -0.19 9.67 -4.72
N ILE A 257 -0.58 8.93 -5.76
CA ILE A 257 -0.94 9.50 -7.07
C ILE A 257 -2.19 10.39 -6.95
N GLN A 258 -3.21 9.97 -6.21
CA GLN A 258 -4.43 10.75 -6.00
C GLN A 258 -4.14 12.10 -5.34
N ARG A 259 -3.14 12.16 -4.46
CA ARG A 259 -2.68 13.38 -3.80
C ARG A 259 -1.71 14.22 -4.66
N GLY A 260 -1.44 13.81 -5.91
CA GLY A 260 -0.49 14.50 -6.80
C GLY A 260 0.99 14.23 -6.51
N LEU A 261 1.30 13.31 -5.59
CA LEU A 261 2.65 12.96 -5.19
C LEU A 261 3.30 11.93 -6.16
N HIS A 262 3.29 12.25 -7.47
CA HIS A 262 3.75 11.34 -8.53
C HIS A 262 5.21 10.93 -8.37
N THR A 263 6.08 11.88 -8.00
CA THR A 263 7.51 11.60 -7.76
C THR A 263 7.70 10.62 -6.61
N ALA A 264 7.01 10.83 -5.50
CA ALA A 264 7.06 9.92 -4.36
C ALA A 264 6.53 8.52 -4.72
N ALA A 265 5.42 8.43 -5.46
CA ALA A 265 4.88 7.15 -5.92
C ALA A 265 5.88 6.38 -6.81
N ASN A 266 6.57 7.08 -7.72
CA ASN A 266 7.60 6.48 -8.56
C ASN A 266 8.81 6.00 -7.73
N ILE A 267 9.28 6.81 -6.78
CA ILE A 267 10.39 6.44 -5.87
C ILE A 267 10.03 5.21 -5.04
N VAL A 268 8.81 5.17 -4.45
CA VAL A 268 8.32 4.02 -3.69
C VAL A 268 8.33 2.75 -4.54
N LEU A 269 7.80 2.80 -5.77
CA LEU A 269 7.81 1.64 -6.67
C LEU A 269 9.23 1.17 -6.97
N ASN A 270 10.11 2.09 -7.39
CA ASN A 270 11.49 1.76 -7.74
C ASN A 270 12.28 1.20 -6.57
N ARG A 271 12.10 1.79 -5.37
CA ARG A 271 12.74 1.28 -4.15
C ARG A 271 12.20 -0.09 -3.77
N TYR A 272 10.89 -0.31 -3.83
CA TYR A 272 10.29 -1.61 -3.56
C TYR A 272 10.84 -2.70 -4.48
N LEU A 273 10.92 -2.45 -5.79
CA LEU A 273 11.52 -3.36 -6.77
C LEU A 273 12.99 -3.66 -6.47
N THR A 274 13.75 -2.65 -6.05
CA THR A 274 15.16 -2.79 -5.68
C THR A 274 15.33 -3.64 -4.42
N GLU A 275 14.44 -3.51 -3.42
CA GLU A 275 14.48 -4.26 -2.16
C GLU A 275 14.07 -5.73 -2.35
N THR A 276 13.11 -6.03 -3.21
CA THR A 276 12.66 -7.39 -3.45
C THR A 276 13.64 -8.19 -4.31
N ARG A 277 14.39 -7.53 -5.19
CA ARG A 277 15.42 -8.09 -6.09
C ARG A 277 14.96 -9.30 -6.93
N ARG A 278 13.66 -9.51 -7.08
CA ARG A 278 13.09 -10.63 -7.82
C ARG A 278 12.87 -10.21 -9.28
N VAL A 279 13.54 -10.85 -10.21
CA VAL A 279 13.37 -10.57 -11.66
C VAL A 279 11.92 -10.81 -12.09
N HIS A 280 11.23 -11.81 -11.54
CA HIS A 280 9.82 -12.10 -11.81
C HIS A 280 8.86 -11.03 -11.26
N ASP A 281 9.31 -10.16 -10.35
CA ASP A 281 8.51 -9.02 -9.89
C ASP A 281 8.38 -7.92 -10.97
N LEU A 282 9.20 -7.95 -12.03
CA LEU A 282 9.05 -7.05 -13.16
C LEU A 282 7.86 -7.44 -14.07
N ASP A 283 7.50 -8.71 -14.09
CA ASP A 283 6.39 -9.19 -14.92
C ASP A 283 5.03 -8.75 -14.34
N VAL A 284 4.93 -8.62 -13.00
CA VAL A 284 3.68 -8.21 -12.33
C VAL A 284 3.33 -6.75 -12.57
N LEU A 285 4.26 -5.96 -13.09
CA LEU A 285 3.95 -4.59 -13.53
C LEU A 285 2.77 -4.57 -14.51
N ALA A 286 2.58 -5.62 -15.32
CA ALA A 286 1.41 -5.76 -16.19
C ALA A 286 0.06 -5.76 -15.43
N ALA A 287 0.04 -6.16 -14.16
CA ALA A 287 -1.16 -6.17 -13.32
C ALA A 287 -1.31 -4.89 -12.47
N LEU A 288 -0.27 -4.08 -12.33
CA LEU A 288 -0.28 -2.92 -11.43
C LEU A 288 -1.37 -1.88 -11.79
N PRO A 289 -1.62 -1.55 -13.09
CA PRO A 289 -2.71 -0.66 -13.46
C PRO A 289 -4.09 -1.17 -13.02
N LEU A 290 -4.35 -2.48 -13.18
CA LEU A 290 -5.56 -3.14 -12.70
C LEU A 290 -5.69 -3.00 -11.17
N PHE A 291 -4.64 -3.29 -10.43
CA PHE A 291 -4.64 -3.24 -8.98
C PHE A 291 -4.93 -1.82 -8.47
N MET A 292 -4.27 -0.79 -9.02
CA MET A 292 -4.52 0.61 -8.68
C MET A 292 -5.95 1.04 -9.04
N SER A 293 -6.47 0.60 -10.19
CA SER A 293 -7.84 0.87 -10.60
C SER A 293 -8.87 0.29 -9.61
N ILE A 294 -8.71 -0.97 -9.21
CA ILE A 294 -9.60 -1.61 -8.22
C ILE A 294 -9.55 -0.86 -6.89
N ARG A 295 -8.36 -0.49 -6.41
CA ARG A 295 -8.20 0.26 -5.14
C ARG A 295 -8.83 1.65 -5.23
N ALA A 296 -8.71 2.35 -6.35
CA ALA A 296 -9.37 3.63 -6.56
C ALA A 296 -10.91 3.49 -6.58
N ALA A 297 -11.45 2.46 -7.24
CA ALA A 297 -12.88 2.18 -7.24
C ALA A 297 -13.41 1.85 -5.83
N ILE A 298 -12.64 1.10 -5.01
CA ILE A 298 -12.97 0.85 -3.60
C ILE A 298 -13.04 2.18 -2.82
N ARG A 299 -12.10 3.10 -3.03
CA ARG A 299 -12.12 4.41 -2.35
C ARG A 299 -13.34 5.23 -2.78
N ALA A 300 -13.66 5.24 -4.08
CA ALA A 300 -14.83 5.94 -4.60
C ALA A 300 -16.12 5.48 -3.89
N LYS A 301 -16.37 4.16 -3.81
CA LYS A 301 -17.57 3.63 -3.15
C LYS A 301 -17.61 3.87 -1.64
N VAL A 302 -16.46 3.79 -0.95
CA VAL A 302 -16.40 4.05 0.50
C VAL A 302 -16.73 5.52 0.79
N ILE A 303 -16.25 6.45 -0.03
CA ILE A 303 -16.55 7.89 0.10
C ILE A 303 -18.03 8.14 -0.23
N ALA A 304 -18.59 7.50 -1.27
CA ALA A 304 -19.99 7.58 -1.61
C ALA A 304 -20.89 7.09 -0.46
N ALA A 305 -20.53 5.98 0.18
CA ALA A 305 -21.25 5.48 1.35
C ALA A 305 -21.20 6.45 2.55
N ARG A 306 -20.07 7.13 2.77
CA ARG A 306 -19.94 8.19 3.79
C ARG A 306 -20.83 9.41 3.46
N HIS A 307 -20.88 9.82 2.18
CA HIS A 307 -21.74 10.90 1.73
C HIS A 307 -23.21 10.60 2.03
N ARG A 308 -23.69 9.38 1.73
CA ARG A 308 -25.06 8.95 2.04
C ARG A 308 -25.39 9.00 3.54
N GLN A 309 -24.42 8.66 4.41
CA GLN A 309 -24.62 8.67 5.86
C GLN A 309 -24.60 10.07 6.49
N LYS A 310 -23.76 10.97 5.96
CA LYS A 310 -23.53 12.31 6.55
C LYS A 310 -24.33 13.41 5.89
N GLY A 311 -25.09 13.13 4.84
CA GLY A 311 -25.78 14.12 4.03
C GLY A 311 -24.87 14.77 2.98
N SER A 312 -25.47 15.65 2.17
CA SER A 312 -24.79 16.25 1.02
C SER A 312 -23.61 17.12 1.46
N GLN A 313 -22.39 16.66 1.18
CA GLN A 313 -21.13 17.37 1.37
C GLN A 313 -20.41 17.44 0.02
N PRO A 314 -20.28 18.63 -0.62
CA PRO A 314 -19.67 18.76 -1.95
C PRO A 314 -18.27 18.20 -2.05
N GLU A 315 -17.47 18.27 -0.98
CA GLU A 315 -16.11 17.74 -0.93
C GLU A 315 -16.09 16.21 -1.07
N LEU A 316 -17.04 15.51 -0.44
CA LEU A 316 -17.16 14.06 -0.57
C LEU A 316 -17.61 13.65 -1.97
N VAL A 317 -18.53 14.42 -2.58
CA VAL A 317 -18.99 14.21 -3.96
C VAL A 317 -17.82 14.33 -4.94
N ASN A 318 -17.06 15.41 -4.87
CA ASN A 318 -15.91 15.64 -5.74
C ASN A 318 -14.84 14.55 -5.53
N SER A 319 -14.50 14.25 -4.28
CA SER A 319 -13.52 13.21 -3.97
C SER A 319 -13.94 11.82 -4.49
N ALA A 320 -15.22 11.45 -4.38
CA ALA A 320 -15.72 10.18 -4.92
C ALA A 320 -15.58 10.12 -6.44
N ARG A 321 -15.93 11.21 -7.14
CA ARG A 321 -15.80 11.33 -8.60
C ARG A 321 -14.34 11.30 -9.05
N ASP A 322 -13.45 11.99 -8.34
CA ASP A 322 -12.01 11.99 -8.63
C ASP A 322 -11.41 10.59 -8.55
N TYR A 323 -11.77 9.81 -7.52
CA TYR A 323 -11.33 8.41 -7.41
C TYR A 323 -11.91 7.53 -8.52
N ALA A 324 -13.16 7.70 -8.93
CA ALA A 324 -13.74 6.95 -10.05
C ALA A 324 -13.05 7.31 -11.39
N ALA A 325 -12.78 8.58 -11.63
CA ALA A 325 -12.02 9.04 -12.80
C ALA A 325 -10.57 8.50 -12.78
N LEU A 326 -9.94 8.49 -11.62
CA LEU A 326 -8.60 7.94 -11.45
C LEU A 326 -8.56 6.43 -11.72
N ALA A 327 -9.59 5.68 -11.27
CA ALA A 327 -9.72 4.26 -11.56
C ALA A 327 -9.72 3.99 -13.08
N GLN A 328 -10.46 4.79 -13.84
CA GLN A 328 -10.49 4.68 -15.30
C GLN A 328 -9.17 5.10 -15.95
N LYS A 329 -8.52 6.17 -15.43
CA LYS A 329 -7.22 6.65 -15.92
C LYS A 329 -6.12 5.60 -15.80
N PHE A 330 -6.10 4.79 -14.75
CA PHE A 330 -5.12 3.71 -14.61
C PHE A 330 -5.23 2.64 -15.70
N LEU A 331 -6.42 2.41 -16.24
CA LEU A 331 -6.65 1.42 -17.29
C LEU A 331 -6.50 1.99 -18.72
N ALA A 332 -6.26 3.30 -18.83
CA ALA A 332 -6.07 3.93 -20.13
C ALA A 332 -4.81 3.36 -20.82
N PRO A 333 -4.88 3.08 -22.13
CA PRO A 333 -3.72 2.63 -22.88
C PRO A 333 -2.54 3.60 -22.75
N ALA A 334 -1.35 3.07 -22.56
CA ALA A 334 -0.11 3.84 -22.54
C ALA A 334 0.92 3.17 -23.43
N GLU A 335 1.69 3.98 -24.17
CA GLU A 335 2.82 3.49 -24.97
C GLU A 335 4.07 3.48 -24.10
N PRO A 336 4.65 2.30 -23.80
CA PRO A 336 5.86 2.22 -23.00
C PRO A 336 7.06 2.79 -23.78
N LYS A 337 8.01 3.35 -23.05
CA LYS A 337 9.26 3.90 -23.58
C LYS A 337 10.45 3.23 -22.92
N LEU A 338 11.48 2.93 -23.73
CA LEU A 338 12.79 2.54 -23.22
C LEU A 338 13.76 3.69 -23.44
N VAL A 339 14.27 4.26 -22.35
CA VAL A 339 15.23 5.36 -22.38
C VAL A 339 16.58 4.85 -21.87
N ALA A 340 17.61 4.88 -22.71
CA ALA A 340 18.98 4.58 -22.32
C ALA A 340 19.76 5.89 -22.11
N ILE A 341 20.24 6.12 -20.86
CA ILE A 341 21.03 7.30 -20.51
C ILE A 341 22.49 6.89 -20.37
N GLY A 342 23.31 7.28 -21.35
CA GLY A 342 24.75 7.02 -21.43
C GLY A 342 25.58 8.18 -20.91
N GLY A 343 26.86 7.92 -20.61
CA GLY A 343 27.86 8.94 -20.24
C GLY A 343 28.78 8.48 -19.10
N LEU A 344 29.87 9.24 -18.88
CA LEU A 344 30.87 8.91 -17.86
C LEU A 344 30.33 9.08 -16.43
N SER A 345 31.06 8.56 -15.44
CA SER A 345 30.72 8.77 -14.03
C SER A 345 30.71 10.27 -13.69
N GLY A 346 29.75 10.72 -12.92
CA GLY A 346 29.62 12.11 -12.49
C GLY A 346 28.90 13.06 -13.45
N THR A 347 28.46 12.61 -14.66
CA THR A 347 27.81 13.49 -15.66
C THR A 347 26.33 13.80 -15.37
N GLY A 348 25.76 13.33 -14.24
CA GLY A 348 24.37 13.63 -13.88
C GLY A 348 23.32 12.63 -14.37
N LYS A 349 23.70 11.50 -14.99
CA LYS A 349 22.78 10.47 -15.52
C LYS A 349 21.72 10.03 -14.52
N SER A 350 22.10 9.72 -13.30
CA SER A 350 21.18 9.22 -12.28
C SER A 350 20.22 10.31 -11.78
N VAL A 351 20.62 11.57 -11.82
CA VAL A 351 19.72 12.71 -11.53
C VAL A 351 18.68 12.82 -12.64
N LEU A 352 19.14 12.85 -13.92
CA LEU A 352 18.24 12.91 -15.06
C LEU A 352 17.27 11.73 -15.09
N ALA A 353 17.75 10.50 -14.81
CA ALA A 353 16.92 9.31 -14.77
C ALA A 353 15.79 9.44 -13.74
N ARG A 354 16.11 9.88 -12.51
CA ARG A 354 15.12 10.07 -11.44
C ARG A 354 14.12 11.19 -11.75
N THR A 355 14.59 12.29 -12.30
CA THR A 355 13.72 13.43 -12.67
C THR A 355 12.75 13.05 -13.80
N LEU A 356 13.21 12.26 -14.78
CA LEU A 356 12.41 11.87 -15.93
C LEU A 356 11.41 10.76 -15.61
N ALA A 357 11.76 9.83 -14.72
CA ALA A 357 10.99 8.62 -14.46
C ALA A 357 9.52 8.84 -14.10
N PRO A 358 9.13 9.78 -13.20
CA PRO A 358 7.74 10.02 -12.87
C PRO A 358 6.88 10.53 -14.03
N ALA A 359 7.50 11.16 -15.04
CA ALA A 359 6.80 11.72 -16.20
C ALA A 359 6.50 10.71 -17.32
N LEU A 360 7.09 9.51 -17.26
CA LEU A 360 6.90 8.48 -18.28
C LEU A 360 5.74 7.54 -17.88
N LEU A 361 4.74 7.44 -18.77
CA LEU A 361 3.60 6.53 -18.57
C LEU A 361 4.01 5.05 -18.80
N PRO A 362 3.20 4.10 -18.21
CA PRO A 362 2.05 4.32 -17.33
C PRO A 362 2.44 4.74 -15.91
N LEU A 363 1.48 5.28 -15.16
CA LEU A 363 1.66 5.61 -13.74
C LEU A 363 2.03 4.37 -12.91
N PRO A 364 2.89 4.53 -11.89
CA PRO A 364 3.45 5.76 -11.33
C PRO A 364 4.72 6.25 -12.03
N GLY A 365 5.04 5.74 -13.22
CA GLY A 365 6.20 6.19 -13.99
C GLY A 365 7.16 5.05 -14.34
N ALA A 366 8.29 5.39 -14.98
CA ALA A 366 9.26 4.41 -15.44
C ALA A 366 10.00 3.71 -14.31
N VAL A 367 10.37 2.44 -14.56
CA VAL A 367 11.32 1.71 -13.72
C VAL A 367 12.74 2.12 -14.10
N VAL A 368 13.54 2.52 -13.11
CA VAL A 368 14.93 2.94 -13.30
C VAL A 368 15.88 1.80 -12.98
N LEU A 369 16.61 1.35 -13.99
CA LEU A 369 17.64 0.33 -13.90
C LEU A 369 19.03 0.99 -13.92
N ARG A 370 19.82 0.82 -12.88
CA ARG A 370 21.15 1.43 -12.73
C ARG A 370 22.24 0.37 -12.78
N SER A 371 23.23 0.56 -13.65
CA SER A 371 24.34 -0.37 -13.79
C SER A 371 25.16 -0.55 -12.51
N ASP A 372 25.30 0.49 -11.69
CA ASP A 372 25.97 0.41 -10.37
C ASP A 372 25.19 -0.47 -9.39
N VAL A 373 23.87 -0.27 -9.29
CA VAL A 373 22.99 -1.07 -8.42
C VAL A 373 22.97 -2.53 -8.85
N GLU A 374 22.88 -2.78 -10.16
CA GLU A 374 22.93 -4.15 -10.72
C GLU A 374 24.26 -4.82 -10.40
N ARG A 375 25.37 -4.09 -10.52
CA ARG A 375 26.71 -4.58 -10.21
C ARG A 375 26.85 -4.93 -8.73
N LYS A 376 26.38 -4.08 -7.83
CA LYS A 376 26.36 -4.32 -6.37
C LYS A 376 25.50 -5.54 -6.02
N ALA A 377 24.35 -5.69 -6.66
CA ALA A 377 23.48 -6.84 -6.49
C ALA A 377 24.15 -8.17 -6.85
N LEU A 378 24.96 -8.21 -7.93
CA LEU A 378 25.72 -9.41 -8.33
C LEU A 378 26.75 -9.86 -7.27
N PHE A 379 27.23 -8.94 -6.45
CA PHE A 379 28.19 -9.21 -5.37
C PHE A 379 27.55 -9.34 -3.99
N GLY A 380 26.23 -9.18 -3.88
CA GLY A 380 25.52 -9.18 -2.58
C GLY A 380 25.90 -8.00 -1.69
N ILE A 381 26.39 -6.91 -2.28
CA ILE A 381 26.89 -5.70 -1.60
C ILE A 381 25.75 -4.67 -1.53
N ASP A 382 25.67 -3.93 -0.40
CA ASP A 382 24.70 -2.84 -0.22
C ASP A 382 24.97 -1.69 -1.19
N GLU A 383 23.93 -0.93 -1.53
CA GLU A 383 24.04 0.20 -2.47
C GLU A 383 24.97 1.32 -1.97
N THR A 384 25.17 1.43 -0.67
CA THR A 384 26.04 2.43 -0.03
C THR A 384 27.49 1.99 0.08
N GLU A 385 27.79 0.70 -0.07
CA GLU A 385 29.13 0.15 0.08
C GLU A 385 29.96 0.25 -1.21
N LYS A 386 31.29 0.29 -1.05
CA LYS A 386 32.23 0.35 -2.16
C LYS A 386 32.44 -1.06 -2.77
N LEU A 387 32.40 -1.13 -4.08
CA LEU A 387 32.69 -2.37 -4.83
C LEU A 387 34.19 -2.69 -4.84
N PRO A 388 34.56 -3.97 -4.78
CA PRO A 388 35.96 -4.40 -4.99
C PRO A 388 36.38 -4.25 -6.47
N ASP A 389 37.67 -4.11 -6.76
CA ASP A 389 38.19 -3.87 -8.11
C ASP A 389 37.76 -4.99 -9.10
N ARG A 390 37.70 -6.25 -8.66
CA ARG A 390 37.22 -7.38 -9.47
C ARG A 390 35.77 -7.22 -9.98
N ALA A 391 34.98 -6.36 -9.37
CA ALA A 391 33.62 -6.06 -9.81
C ALA A 391 33.59 -5.29 -11.14
N TYR A 392 34.71 -4.73 -11.57
CA TYR A 392 34.83 -3.99 -12.82
C TYR A 392 35.52 -4.80 -13.94
N SER A 393 35.73 -6.12 -13.76
CA SER A 393 36.20 -7.00 -14.80
C SER A 393 35.28 -6.99 -16.03
N VAL A 394 35.85 -7.32 -17.20
CA VAL A 394 35.10 -7.42 -18.46
C VAL A 394 33.96 -8.42 -18.35
N GLU A 395 34.22 -9.57 -17.74
CA GLU A 395 33.21 -10.61 -17.54
C GLU A 395 32.02 -10.11 -16.67
N THR A 396 32.32 -9.46 -15.53
CA THR A 396 31.30 -8.87 -14.69
C THR A 396 30.49 -7.80 -15.42
N THR A 397 31.17 -6.96 -16.22
CA THR A 397 30.52 -5.92 -17.01
C THR A 397 29.54 -6.52 -18.01
N ILE A 398 29.93 -7.57 -18.74
CA ILE A 398 29.02 -8.29 -19.64
C ILE A 398 27.81 -8.83 -18.90
N ARG A 399 27.99 -9.41 -17.71
CA ARG A 399 26.87 -9.91 -16.89
C ARG A 399 25.93 -8.79 -16.46
N VAL A 400 26.44 -7.64 -16.04
CA VAL A 400 25.65 -6.46 -15.67
C VAL A 400 24.80 -6.00 -16.85
N TYR A 401 25.39 -5.78 -18.01
CA TYR A 401 24.64 -5.31 -19.19
C TYR A 401 23.61 -6.33 -19.68
N ARG A 402 23.92 -7.62 -19.63
CA ARG A 402 22.94 -8.67 -19.93
C ARG A 402 21.76 -8.62 -18.94
N GLY A 403 22.01 -8.44 -17.64
CA GLY A 403 20.98 -8.27 -16.63
C GLY A 403 20.09 -7.04 -16.88
N LEU A 404 20.70 -5.89 -17.19
CA LEU A 404 19.98 -4.66 -17.52
C LEU A 404 19.09 -4.83 -18.76
N THR A 405 19.62 -5.43 -19.82
CA THR A 405 18.90 -5.70 -21.07
C THR A 405 17.70 -6.63 -20.85
N GLU A 406 17.89 -7.72 -20.09
CA GLU A 406 16.80 -8.65 -19.77
C GLU A 406 15.72 -7.99 -18.90
N LYS A 407 16.11 -7.21 -17.89
CA LYS A 407 15.16 -6.47 -17.03
C LYS A 407 14.40 -5.43 -17.86
N ALA A 408 15.08 -4.64 -18.70
CA ALA A 408 14.43 -3.67 -19.56
C ALA A 408 13.41 -4.32 -20.50
N ARG A 409 13.76 -5.47 -21.10
CA ARG A 409 12.88 -6.25 -21.96
C ARG A 409 11.62 -6.72 -21.21
N ARG A 410 11.73 -7.20 -19.96
CA ARG A 410 10.59 -7.61 -19.13
C ARG A 410 9.68 -6.45 -18.78
N ILE A 411 10.26 -5.30 -18.40
CA ILE A 411 9.51 -4.10 -18.06
C ILE A 411 8.70 -3.62 -19.26
N THR A 412 9.33 -3.51 -20.43
CA THR A 412 8.63 -3.07 -21.66
C THR A 412 7.60 -4.09 -22.13
N ALA A 413 7.87 -5.39 -22.00
CA ALA A 413 6.89 -6.44 -22.26
C ALA A 413 5.69 -6.42 -21.31
N ALA A 414 5.89 -5.98 -20.06
CA ALA A 414 4.82 -5.75 -19.10
C ALA A 414 4.01 -4.45 -19.36
N GLY A 415 4.33 -3.70 -20.43
CA GLY A 415 3.67 -2.46 -20.78
C GLY A 415 4.14 -1.24 -19.98
N TYR A 416 5.27 -1.33 -19.27
CA TYR A 416 5.86 -0.22 -18.50
C TYR A 416 7.05 0.41 -19.21
N SER A 417 7.26 1.71 -18.95
CA SER A 417 8.47 2.40 -19.41
C SER A 417 9.65 2.02 -18.51
N ALA A 418 10.85 1.96 -19.11
CA ALA A 418 12.10 1.72 -18.42
C ALA A 418 13.13 2.79 -18.75
N ILE A 419 13.93 3.18 -17.74
CA ILE A 419 15.12 4.00 -17.93
C ILE A 419 16.34 3.17 -17.53
N VAL A 420 17.34 3.07 -18.40
CA VAL A 420 18.60 2.38 -18.10
C VAL A 420 19.74 3.39 -17.99
N ASP A 421 20.25 3.55 -16.76
CA ASP A 421 21.38 4.41 -16.42
C ASP A 421 22.68 3.58 -16.39
N ALA A 422 23.52 3.74 -17.43
CA ALA A 422 24.79 3.05 -17.54
C ALA A 422 25.80 3.89 -18.33
N VAL A 423 27.05 3.45 -18.39
CA VAL A 423 28.09 4.15 -19.16
C VAL A 423 27.85 4.05 -20.67
N PHE A 424 27.45 2.89 -21.17
CA PHE A 424 27.22 2.60 -22.58
C PHE A 424 28.43 2.97 -23.49
N ALA A 425 29.64 2.59 -23.04
CA ALA A 425 30.89 2.92 -23.72
C ALA A 425 31.00 2.27 -25.11
N SER A 426 30.58 0.99 -25.22
CA SER A 426 30.70 0.26 -26.48
C SER A 426 29.45 0.38 -27.35
N SER A 427 29.66 0.28 -28.68
CA SER A 427 28.56 0.23 -29.65
C SER A 427 27.70 -1.03 -29.49
N VAL A 428 28.30 -2.12 -29.01
CA VAL A 428 27.58 -3.38 -28.74
C VAL A 428 26.56 -3.18 -27.59
N GLU A 429 26.98 -2.57 -26.48
CA GLU A 429 26.08 -2.27 -25.36
C GLU A 429 24.88 -1.41 -25.77
N ARG A 430 25.13 -0.37 -26.58
CA ARG A 430 24.11 0.51 -27.14
C ARG A 430 23.14 -0.22 -28.08
N SER A 431 23.68 -1.09 -28.94
CA SER A 431 22.86 -1.89 -29.86
C SER A 431 21.98 -2.89 -29.12
N GLU A 432 22.51 -3.60 -28.12
CA GLU A 432 21.79 -4.61 -27.38
C GLU A 432 20.65 -3.99 -26.54
N ILE A 433 20.88 -2.86 -25.88
CA ILE A 433 19.82 -2.18 -25.13
C ILE A 433 18.71 -1.64 -26.05
N ALA A 434 19.07 -1.12 -27.25
CA ALA A 434 18.08 -0.67 -28.20
C ALA A 434 17.20 -1.82 -28.71
N LYS A 435 17.77 -3.01 -28.95
CA LYS A 435 17.03 -4.20 -29.36
C LYS A 435 16.07 -4.70 -28.27
N SER A 436 16.34 -4.40 -26.99
CA SER A 436 15.50 -4.84 -25.87
C SER A 436 14.21 -4.03 -25.71
N ALA A 437 14.02 -2.98 -26.51
CA ALA A 437 12.80 -2.15 -26.45
C ALA A 437 11.52 -2.91 -26.85
N ASN A 438 11.63 -4.04 -27.56
CA ASN A 438 10.49 -4.77 -28.15
C ASN A 438 9.61 -3.83 -29.00
N SER A 439 8.32 -3.66 -28.59
CA SER A 439 7.39 -2.71 -29.21
C SER A 439 7.43 -1.31 -28.59
N ALA A 440 8.24 -1.08 -27.54
CA ALA A 440 8.36 0.23 -26.92
C ALA A 440 9.18 1.20 -27.78
N ALA A 441 8.84 2.48 -27.72
CA ALA A 441 9.67 3.51 -28.37
C ALA A 441 11.02 3.64 -27.65
N PHE A 442 12.12 3.57 -28.42
CA PHE A 442 13.48 3.66 -27.87
C PHE A 442 14.07 5.07 -27.99
N TYR A 443 14.69 5.55 -26.93
CA TYR A 443 15.41 6.82 -26.87
C TYR A 443 16.79 6.62 -26.24
N GLY A 444 17.85 7.04 -26.97
CA GLY A 444 19.21 7.08 -26.45
C GLY A 444 19.64 8.51 -26.16
N LEU A 445 20.03 8.79 -24.90
CA LEU A 445 20.58 10.07 -24.45
C LEU A 445 22.03 9.86 -24.01
N PHE A 446 22.91 10.77 -24.35
CA PHE A 446 24.31 10.71 -23.92
C PHE A 446 24.75 12.03 -23.31
N LEU A 447 25.24 12.00 -22.04
CA LEU A 447 25.67 13.16 -21.25
C LEU A 447 27.21 13.28 -21.19
#